data_ce82be27098f0c9517e38b5f6d1c90cd
#
_entry.id   ce82be27098f0c9517e38b5f6d1c90cd
#
_cell.length_a   1.000
_cell.length_b   1.000
_cell.length_c   1.000
_cell.angle_alpha   90.00
_cell.angle_beta   90.00
_cell.angle_gamma   90.00
#
_symmetry.space_group_name_H-M   'P 1'
#
loop_
_entity.id
_entity.type
_entity.pdbx_description
1 polymer ?
#
loop_
_entity_poly.entity_id
_entity_poly.type
_entity_poly.pdbx_seq_one_letter_code
_entity_poly.pdbx_strand_id
1 'polypeptide(L)'
;MSQLSDTILVIGLGSPIMSDDAIGLEVAEEIEKMNFPDVETRQEPIGGLDIIPQLWGYRNVIIVDAIQTRQYEPGTIMFFDPEDFDDTIGDASAHDINLATGMRIGRQVEPEMMPESVRFVAIEVEDIQTVHEGMTPKVIEAKPRAVDAVLHLIDEFRSRSEKA
;
A
#
# COMPACT_ATOMS: atom_id res chain seq x y z
N MET A 1 7.65 -19.27 18.46
CA MET A 1 8.26 -19.07 17.14
C MET A 1 7.25 -18.41 16.20
N SER A 2 7.66 -17.37 15.53
CA SER A 2 6.82 -16.73 14.54
C SER A 2 6.62 -17.65 13.33
N GLN A 3 5.37 -17.83 12.90
CA GLN A 3 5.04 -18.58 11.69
C GLN A 3 4.96 -17.67 10.47
N LEU A 4 5.42 -16.42 10.61
CA LEU A 4 5.35 -15.45 9.53
C LEU A 4 6.39 -15.74 8.46
N SER A 5 5.97 -15.61 7.20
CA SER A 5 6.85 -15.76 6.06
C SER A 5 7.75 -14.53 5.90
N ASP A 6 8.98 -14.74 5.46
CA ASP A 6 9.89 -13.65 5.10
C ASP A 6 9.62 -13.09 3.69
N THR A 7 8.72 -13.70 2.93
CA THR A 7 8.23 -13.14 1.67
C THR A 7 7.59 -11.79 1.94
N ILE A 8 7.99 -10.78 1.20
CA ILE A 8 7.45 -9.44 1.34
C ILE A 8 6.18 -9.35 0.50
N LEU A 9 5.07 -8.92 1.11
CA LEU A 9 3.81 -8.73 0.41
C LEU A 9 3.67 -7.27 0.00
N VAL A 10 3.45 -7.04 -1.29
CA VAL A 10 3.12 -5.73 -1.84
C VAL A 10 1.68 -5.76 -2.32
N ILE A 11 0.83 -4.94 -1.73
CA ILE A 11 -0.59 -4.85 -2.11
C ILE A 11 -0.86 -3.47 -2.69
N GLY A 12 -1.32 -3.43 -3.94
CA GLY A 12 -1.85 -2.22 -4.54
C GLY A 12 -3.36 -2.17 -4.36
N LEU A 13 -3.85 -1.09 -3.79
CA LEU A 13 -5.28 -0.84 -3.62
C LEU A 13 -5.77 0.15 -4.66
N GLY A 14 -7.02 0.04 -5.07
CA GLY A 14 -7.64 1.02 -5.93
C GLY A 14 -8.65 0.44 -6.89
N SER A 15 -9.12 1.32 -7.80
CA SER A 15 -10.06 0.94 -8.85
C SER A 15 -9.45 1.24 -10.22
N PRO A 16 -9.46 0.28 -11.16
CA PRO A 16 -8.87 0.49 -12.49
C PRO A 16 -9.66 1.45 -13.37
N ILE A 17 -10.90 1.78 -12.99
CA ILE A 17 -11.79 2.62 -13.81
C ILE A 17 -12.10 3.98 -13.18
N MET A 18 -11.45 4.34 -12.07
CA MET A 18 -11.70 5.59 -11.36
C MET A 18 -10.50 6.52 -11.44
N SER A 19 -10.01 6.77 -12.66
CA SER A 19 -8.92 7.69 -12.94
C SER A 19 -7.68 7.42 -12.08
N ASP A 20 -7.23 8.39 -11.28
CA ASP A 20 -6.00 8.29 -10.48
C ASP A 20 -6.07 7.22 -9.38
N ASP A 21 -7.26 6.74 -9.04
CA ASP A 21 -7.39 5.67 -8.06
C ASP A 21 -6.73 4.36 -8.51
N ALA A 22 -6.37 4.27 -9.78
CA ALA A 22 -5.66 3.12 -10.34
C ALA A 22 -4.17 3.08 -9.99
N ILE A 23 -3.59 4.16 -9.44
CA ILE A 23 -2.13 4.24 -9.26
C ILE A 23 -1.58 3.12 -8.39
N GLY A 24 -2.25 2.77 -7.30
CA GLY A 24 -1.81 1.68 -6.42
C GLY A 24 -1.74 0.35 -7.15
N LEU A 25 -2.76 0.06 -7.96
CA LEU A 25 -2.81 -1.16 -8.75
C LEU A 25 -1.68 -1.22 -9.77
N GLU A 26 -1.43 -0.10 -10.46
CA GLU A 26 -0.41 -0.04 -11.51
C GLU A 26 1.01 -0.14 -10.96
N VAL A 27 1.25 0.41 -9.78
CA VAL A 27 2.54 0.27 -9.10
C VAL A 27 2.78 -1.20 -8.72
N ALA A 28 1.79 -1.86 -8.14
CA ALA A 28 1.91 -3.28 -7.80
C ALA A 28 2.16 -4.13 -9.04
N GLU A 29 1.51 -3.81 -10.15
CA GLU A 29 1.71 -4.51 -11.43
C GLU A 29 3.17 -4.37 -11.92
N GLU A 30 3.76 -3.18 -11.80
CA GLU A 30 5.15 -2.98 -12.19
C GLU A 30 6.12 -3.80 -11.32
N ILE A 31 5.85 -3.89 -10.01
CA ILE A 31 6.65 -4.73 -9.13
C ILE A 31 6.49 -6.21 -9.50
N GLU A 32 5.28 -6.64 -9.82
CA GLU A 32 5.02 -8.02 -10.24
C GLU A 32 5.85 -8.41 -11.47
N LYS A 33 5.97 -7.51 -12.44
CA LYS A 33 6.75 -7.74 -13.66
C LYS A 33 8.23 -7.97 -13.41
N MET A 34 8.74 -7.54 -12.28
CA MET A 34 10.16 -7.72 -11.92
C MET A 34 10.48 -9.13 -11.44
N ASN A 35 9.48 -9.93 -11.12
CA ASN A 35 9.61 -11.34 -10.74
C ASN A 35 10.59 -11.60 -9.59
N PHE A 36 10.58 -10.78 -8.56
CA PHE A 36 11.42 -11.02 -7.39
C PHE A 36 10.96 -12.29 -6.66
N PRO A 37 11.87 -13.24 -6.38
CA PRO A 37 11.47 -14.51 -5.74
C PRO A 37 11.02 -14.35 -4.29
N ASP A 38 11.39 -13.24 -3.63
CA ASP A 38 11.08 -12.96 -2.25
C ASP A 38 9.93 -11.95 -2.08
N VAL A 39 9.24 -11.60 -3.16
CA VAL A 39 8.16 -10.63 -3.16
C VAL A 39 6.91 -11.24 -3.79
N GLU A 40 5.79 -11.15 -3.08
CA GLU A 40 4.47 -11.47 -3.62
C GLU A 40 3.71 -10.17 -3.82
N THR A 41 3.01 -10.06 -4.95
CA THR A 41 2.23 -8.86 -5.26
C THR A 41 0.75 -9.21 -5.39
N ARG A 42 -0.10 -8.28 -4.99
CA ARG A 42 -1.55 -8.37 -5.17
C ARG A 42 -2.09 -7.03 -5.59
N GLN A 43 -3.11 -7.09 -6.43
CA GLN A 43 -3.90 -5.93 -6.82
C GLN A 43 -5.31 -6.15 -6.29
N GLU A 44 -5.75 -5.29 -5.38
CA GLU A 44 -7.01 -5.46 -4.69
C GLU A 44 -7.93 -4.25 -4.91
N PRO A 45 -9.11 -4.47 -5.49
CA PRO A 45 -10.09 -3.38 -5.67
C PRO A 45 -10.85 -3.05 -4.39
N ILE A 46 -10.55 -3.73 -3.30
CA ILE A 46 -11.17 -3.55 -2.00
C ILE A 46 -10.20 -2.89 -1.02
N GLY A 47 -10.72 -2.41 0.10
CA GLY A 47 -9.91 -1.78 1.13
C GLY A 47 -10.58 -1.88 2.49
N GLY A 48 -10.14 -1.06 3.44
CA GLY A 48 -10.67 -1.06 4.79
C GLY A 48 -10.41 -2.35 5.53
N LEU A 49 -11.42 -2.84 6.24
CA LEU A 49 -11.30 -4.06 7.05
C LEU A 49 -11.04 -5.32 6.23
N ASP A 50 -11.49 -5.34 4.98
CA ASP A 50 -11.37 -6.52 4.13
C ASP A 50 -9.93 -6.83 3.73
N ILE A 51 -9.01 -5.87 3.87
CA ILE A 51 -7.60 -6.08 3.59
C ILE A 51 -6.90 -6.88 4.70
N ILE A 52 -7.40 -6.83 5.93
CA ILE A 52 -6.73 -7.40 7.10
C ILE A 52 -6.41 -8.90 6.95
N PRO A 53 -7.36 -9.76 6.56
CA PRO A 53 -7.04 -11.18 6.38
C PRO A 53 -5.96 -11.44 5.33
N GLN A 54 -5.81 -10.55 4.36
CA GLN A 54 -4.80 -10.69 3.32
C GLN A 54 -3.38 -10.42 3.82
N LEU A 55 -3.24 -9.74 4.95
CA LEU A 55 -1.95 -9.46 5.57
C LEU A 55 -1.42 -10.64 6.38
N TRP A 56 -2.29 -11.59 6.72
CA TRP A 56 -1.96 -12.69 7.61
C TRP A 56 -0.85 -13.58 7.02
N GLY A 57 0.11 -13.92 7.87
CA GLY A 57 1.18 -14.85 7.52
C GLY A 57 2.42 -14.18 6.92
N TYR A 58 2.40 -12.88 6.68
CA TYR A 58 3.55 -12.13 6.16
C TYR A 58 4.16 -11.28 7.27
N ARG A 59 5.48 -11.31 7.36
CA ARG A 59 6.22 -10.50 8.33
C ARG A 59 6.23 -9.03 7.93
N ASN A 60 6.44 -8.76 6.64
CA ASN A 60 6.58 -7.41 6.11
C ASN A 60 5.61 -7.18 4.96
N VAL A 61 4.85 -6.10 5.05
CA VAL A 61 3.84 -5.73 4.05
C VAL A 61 4.02 -4.28 3.63
N ILE A 62 3.87 -4.04 2.33
CA ILE A 62 3.83 -2.69 1.75
C ILE A 62 2.46 -2.54 1.09
N ILE A 63 1.75 -1.48 1.45
CA ILE A 63 0.45 -1.15 0.86
C ILE A 63 0.63 0.13 0.04
N VAL A 64 0.20 0.09 -1.22
CA VAL A 64 0.29 1.23 -2.14
C VAL A 64 -1.11 1.69 -2.49
N ASP A 65 -1.38 2.97 -2.28
CA ASP A 65 -2.73 3.51 -2.50
C ASP A 65 -2.69 4.98 -2.91
N ALA A 66 -3.74 5.41 -3.61
CA ALA A 66 -3.99 6.80 -3.90
C ALA A 66 -4.53 7.52 -2.66
N ILE A 67 -4.15 8.78 -2.49
CA ILE A 67 -4.65 9.61 -1.41
C ILE A 67 -5.00 10.99 -1.98
N GLN A 68 -6.10 11.56 -1.53
CA GLN A 68 -6.50 12.90 -1.96
C GLN A 68 -6.68 13.81 -0.76
N THR A 69 -5.58 14.40 -0.30
CA THR A 69 -5.59 15.33 0.84
C THR A 69 -5.87 16.75 0.40
N ARG A 70 -5.55 17.07 -0.86
CA ARG A 70 -5.59 18.43 -1.42
C ARG A 70 -4.61 19.40 -0.75
N GLN A 71 -3.69 18.87 0.04
CA GLN A 71 -2.65 19.64 0.74
C GLN A 71 -1.30 19.57 0.03
N TYR A 72 -1.15 18.65 -0.90
CA TYR A 72 0.09 18.43 -1.63
C TYR A 72 -0.18 18.38 -3.13
N GLU A 73 0.85 18.64 -3.92
CA GLU A 73 0.77 18.50 -5.37
C GLU A 73 0.46 17.06 -5.77
N PRO A 74 -0.43 16.83 -6.74
CA PRO A 74 -0.62 15.48 -7.31
C PRO A 74 0.70 14.90 -7.78
N GLY A 75 0.93 13.63 -7.44
CA GLY A 75 2.18 12.95 -7.71
C GLY A 75 3.16 12.97 -6.55
N THR A 76 2.87 13.67 -5.45
CA THR A 76 3.67 13.63 -4.24
C THR A 76 3.58 12.24 -3.63
N ILE A 77 4.73 11.68 -3.25
CA ILE A 77 4.80 10.35 -2.66
C ILE A 77 5.11 10.49 -1.18
N MET A 78 4.33 9.81 -0.35
CA MET A 78 4.42 9.89 1.10
C MET A 78 4.50 8.49 1.69
N PHE A 79 5.22 8.37 2.81
CA PHE A 79 5.35 7.12 3.54
C PHE A 79 4.65 7.27 4.88
N PHE A 80 3.82 6.28 5.23
CA PHE A 80 3.09 6.29 6.51
C PHE A 80 3.15 4.93 7.18
N ASP A 81 3.11 4.94 8.51
CA ASP A 81 2.77 3.77 9.29
C ASP A 81 1.25 3.72 9.50
N PRO A 82 0.64 2.53 9.70
CA PRO A 82 -0.82 2.43 9.84
C PRO A 82 -1.40 3.33 10.93
N GLU A 83 -0.66 3.56 12.00
CA GLU A 83 -1.08 4.39 13.12
C GLU A 83 -1.24 5.87 12.74
N ASP A 84 -0.54 6.30 11.70
CA ASP A 84 -0.59 7.70 11.26
C ASP A 84 -1.89 8.04 10.52
N PHE A 85 -2.63 7.04 10.06
CA PHE A 85 -3.85 7.27 9.28
C PHE A 85 -4.98 7.91 10.07
N ASP A 86 -5.11 7.57 11.35
CA ASP A 86 -6.21 8.08 12.19
C ASP A 86 -6.16 9.58 12.41
N ASP A 87 -4.95 10.14 12.47
CA ASP A 87 -4.76 11.53 12.89
C ASP A 87 -4.60 12.51 11.71
N THR A 88 -4.06 12.06 10.61
CA THR A 88 -3.59 12.95 9.55
C THR A 88 -4.34 12.80 8.24
N ILE A 89 -4.90 11.61 7.96
CA ILE A 89 -5.35 11.26 6.62
C ILE A 89 -6.78 10.71 6.62
N GLY A 90 -7.40 10.58 7.78
CA GLY A 90 -8.67 9.89 8.03
C GLY A 90 -9.66 9.76 6.89
N ASP A 91 -9.93 10.86 6.17
CA ASP A 91 -10.93 10.86 5.09
C ASP A 91 -10.32 10.96 3.70
N ALA A 92 -9.00 10.96 3.59
CA ALA A 92 -8.32 11.24 2.32
C ALA A 92 -8.29 10.06 1.36
N SER A 93 -8.56 8.85 1.84
CA SER A 93 -8.66 7.66 1.01
C SER A 93 -9.97 6.94 1.28
N ALA A 94 -10.70 6.63 0.21
CA ALA A 94 -11.95 5.86 0.30
C ALA A 94 -11.69 4.40 0.72
N HIS A 95 -10.45 3.93 0.58
CA HIS A 95 -10.09 2.54 0.84
C HIS A 95 -9.58 2.29 2.26
N ASP A 96 -9.15 3.33 2.99
CA ASP A 96 -8.37 3.19 4.22
C ASP A 96 -9.06 3.67 5.49
N ILE A 97 -10.31 4.08 5.39
CA ILE A 97 -11.06 4.71 6.50
C ILE A 97 -10.95 3.94 7.81
N ASN A 98 -10.85 2.62 7.75
CA ASN A 98 -10.84 1.77 8.94
C ASN A 98 -9.61 0.89 9.06
N LEU A 99 -8.55 1.18 8.31
CA LEU A 99 -7.40 0.30 8.27
C LEU A 99 -6.64 0.27 9.60
N ALA A 100 -6.41 1.42 10.22
CA ALA A 100 -5.75 1.47 11.52
C ALA A 100 -6.55 0.72 12.59
N THR A 101 -7.88 0.89 12.58
CA THR A 101 -8.77 0.13 13.45
C THR A 101 -8.70 -1.35 13.18
N GLY A 102 -8.74 -1.74 11.90
CA GLY A 102 -8.61 -3.13 11.48
C GLY A 102 -7.29 -3.76 11.93
N MET A 103 -6.19 -3.01 11.84
CA MET A 103 -4.89 -3.46 12.32
C MET A 103 -4.91 -3.73 13.83
N ARG A 104 -5.53 -2.82 14.61
CA ARG A 104 -5.66 -3.02 16.06
C ARG A 104 -6.47 -4.26 16.38
N ILE A 105 -7.60 -4.43 15.71
CA ILE A 105 -8.47 -5.60 15.91
C ILE A 105 -7.70 -6.89 15.54
N GLY A 106 -7.06 -6.90 14.37
CA GLY A 106 -6.27 -8.05 13.93
C GLY A 106 -5.21 -8.46 14.92
N ARG A 107 -4.51 -7.49 15.50
CA ARG A 107 -3.48 -7.75 16.53
C ARG A 107 -4.06 -8.32 17.82
N GLN A 108 -5.31 -8.03 18.13
CA GLN A 108 -5.98 -8.59 19.30
C GLN A 108 -6.52 -10.00 19.04
N VAL A 109 -7.03 -10.23 17.83
CA VAL A 109 -7.69 -11.50 17.48
C VAL A 109 -6.69 -12.56 17.01
N GLU A 110 -5.76 -12.16 16.16
CA GLU A 110 -4.76 -13.07 15.58
C GLU A 110 -3.35 -12.47 15.64
N PRO A 111 -2.82 -12.23 16.87
CA PRO A 111 -1.54 -11.54 17.01
C PRO A 111 -0.36 -12.26 16.34
N GLU A 112 -0.41 -13.57 16.26
CA GLU A 112 0.68 -14.36 15.67
C GLU A 112 0.68 -14.38 14.15
N MET A 113 -0.46 -14.02 13.54
CA MET A 113 -0.62 -13.98 12.10
C MET A 113 -0.41 -12.57 11.50
N MET A 114 -0.46 -11.55 12.35
CA MET A 114 -0.33 -10.16 11.88
C MET A 114 1.12 -9.81 11.57
N PRO A 115 1.34 -8.97 10.54
CA PRO A 115 2.69 -8.54 10.18
C PRO A 115 3.39 -7.79 11.32
N GLU A 116 4.70 -7.95 11.38
CA GLU A 116 5.53 -7.16 12.29
C GLU A 116 5.70 -5.72 11.78
N SER A 117 5.74 -5.54 10.46
CA SER A 117 5.90 -4.23 9.83
C SER A 117 4.94 -4.08 8.67
N VAL A 118 4.17 -2.99 8.68
CA VAL A 118 3.32 -2.58 7.57
C VAL A 118 3.67 -1.13 7.24
N ARG A 119 4.01 -0.88 5.98
CA ARG A 119 4.34 0.47 5.51
C ARG A 119 3.41 0.85 4.37
N PHE A 120 2.99 2.10 4.38
CA PHE A 120 2.17 2.67 3.32
C PHE A 120 3.00 3.53 2.40
N VAL A 121 2.80 3.34 1.09
CA VAL A 121 3.22 4.27 0.07
C VAL A 121 1.95 4.92 -0.46
N ALA A 122 1.73 6.17 -0.10
CA ALA A 122 0.58 6.95 -0.51
C ALA A 122 0.99 7.94 -1.61
N ILE A 123 0.21 8.00 -2.67
CA ILE A 123 0.47 8.91 -3.78
C ILE A 123 -0.66 9.94 -3.81
N GLU A 124 -0.31 11.22 -3.64
CA GLU A 124 -1.30 12.31 -3.77
C GLU A 124 -1.82 12.34 -5.18
N VAL A 125 -3.13 12.39 -5.36
CA VAL A 125 -3.78 12.33 -6.65
C VAL A 125 -4.69 13.53 -6.89
N GLU A 126 -5.07 13.73 -8.16
CA GLU A 126 -5.91 14.83 -8.57
C GLU A 126 -7.38 14.43 -8.66
N ASP A 127 -7.66 13.27 -9.21
CA ASP A 127 -9.03 12.81 -9.50
C ASP A 127 -9.23 11.34 -9.17
N ILE A 128 -10.14 11.06 -8.24
CA ILE A 128 -10.57 9.70 -7.88
C ILE A 128 -12.08 9.52 -8.03
N GLN A 129 -12.75 10.48 -8.65
CA GLN A 129 -14.21 10.48 -8.78
C GLN A 129 -14.70 10.24 -10.21
N THR A 130 -13.89 10.62 -11.20
CA THR A 130 -14.26 10.47 -12.60
C THR A 130 -14.11 9.01 -13.04
N VAL A 131 -15.15 8.46 -13.62
CA VAL A 131 -15.09 7.13 -14.25
C VAL A 131 -14.36 7.29 -15.58
N HIS A 132 -13.10 6.92 -15.59
CA HIS A 132 -12.20 7.07 -16.73
C HIS A 132 -11.02 6.12 -16.59
N GLU A 133 -10.76 5.34 -17.62
CA GLU A 133 -9.54 4.52 -17.67
C GLU A 133 -8.36 5.43 -17.98
N GLY A 134 -7.34 5.38 -17.15
CA GLY A 134 -6.16 6.22 -17.28
C GLY A 134 -6.12 7.33 -16.25
N MET A 135 -4.91 7.63 -15.82
CA MET A 135 -4.64 8.60 -14.75
C MET A 135 -4.37 9.98 -15.33
N THR A 136 -4.46 11.01 -14.48
CA THR A 136 -4.09 12.37 -14.87
C THR A 136 -2.57 12.45 -15.10
N PRO A 137 -2.10 13.45 -15.90
CA PRO A 137 -0.70 13.51 -16.30
C PRO A 137 0.32 13.54 -15.16
N LYS A 138 0.04 14.29 -14.09
CA LYS A 138 0.96 14.38 -12.95
C LYS A 138 1.11 13.05 -12.22
N VAL A 139 0.04 12.26 -12.15
CA VAL A 139 0.06 10.95 -11.51
C VAL A 139 0.76 9.93 -12.40
N ILE A 140 0.53 9.98 -13.72
CA ILE A 140 1.28 9.15 -14.68
C ILE A 140 2.79 9.41 -14.53
N GLU A 141 3.17 10.68 -14.47
CA GLU A 141 4.58 11.08 -14.32
C GLU A 141 5.18 10.60 -12.99
N ALA A 142 4.37 10.50 -11.94
CA ALA A 142 4.81 10.06 -10.63
C ALA A 142 4.99 8.54 -10.51
N LYS A 143 4.39 7.76 -11.41
CA LYS A 143 4.41 6.30 -11.32
C LYS A 143 5.82 5.71 -11.17
N PRO A 144 6.84 6.08 -11.96
CA PRO A 144 8.19 5.54 -11.77
C PRO A 144 8.77 5.84 -10.38
N ARG A 145 8.51 7.04 -9.86
CA ARG A 145 8.96 7.41 -8.50
C ARG A 145 8.24 6.62 -7.42
N ALA A 146 6.97 6.32 -7.64
CA ALA A 146 6.20 5.48 -6.72
C ALA A 146 6.74 4.05 -6.72
N VAL A 147 7.08 3.51 -7.88
CA VAL A 147 7.73 2.21 -8.01
C VAL A 147 9.07 2.21 -7.26
N ASP A 148 9.88 3.25 -7.45
CA ASP A 148 11.15 3.39 -6.75
C ASP A 148 10.98 3.44 -5.23
N ALA A 149 9.93 4.09 -4.76
CA ALA A 149 9.61 4.14 -3.33
C ALA A 149 9.33 2.75 -2.76
N VAL A 150 8.57 1.94 -3.49
CA VAL A 150 8.30 0.55 -3.09
C VAL A 150 9.58 -0.27 -3.10
N LEU A 151 10.41 -0.12 -4.14
CA LEU A 151 11.70 -0.83 -4.23
C LEU A 151 12.62 -0.47 -3.06
N HIS A 152 12.63 0.79 -2.64
CA HIS A 152 13.38 1.23 -1.48
C HIS A 152 12.94 0.52 -0.20
N LEU A 153 11.63 0.39 0.00
CA LEU A 153 11.10 -0.33 1.16
C LEU A 153 11.40 -1.83 1.10
N ILE A 154 11.34 -2.43 -0.09
CA ILE A 154 11.72 -3.83 -0.28
C ILE A 154 13.18 -4.04 0.14
N ASP A 155 14.07 -3.18 -0.30
CA ASP A 155 15.49 -3.25 0.07
C ASP A 155 15.70 -3.07 1.58
N GLU A 156 14.94 -2.17 2.19
CA GLU A 156 14.97 -1.94 3.63
C GLU A 156 14.58 -3.22 4.39
N PHE A 157 13.51 -3.87 3.97
CA PHE A 157 13.07 -5.11 4.59
C PHE A 157 14.08 -6.26 4.40
N ARG A 158 14.68 -6.34 3.21
CA ARG A 158 15.74 -7.33 2.93
C ARG A 158 16.94 -7.13 3.85
N SER A 159 17.35 -5.89 4.07
CA SER A 159 18.48 -5.55 4.95
C SER A 159 18.22 -5.94 6.39
N ARG A 160 17.00 -5.78 6.87
CA ARG A 160 16.61 -6.21 8.23
C ARG A 160 16.67 -7.73 8.37
N SER A 161 16.21 -8.44 7.36
CA SER A 161 16.20 -9.90 7.35
C SER A 161 17.63 -10.46 7.41
N GLU A 162 18.57 -9.83 6.70
CA GLU A 162 19.98 -10.24 6.68
C GLU A 162 20.68 -10.00 8.01
N LYS A 163 20.19 -9.05 8.81
CA LYS A 163 20.79 -8.72 10.11
C LYS A 163 20.23 -9.53 11.28
N ALA A 164 19.17 -10.28 11.04
CA ALA A 164 18.49 -11.03 12.08
C ALA A 164 19.16 -12.39 12.36
#